data_c605c24c647438dbd3e875907fe22198
#
_entry.id   c605c24c647438dbd3e875907fe22198
#
_cell.length_a   1.000
_cell.length_b   1.000
_cell.length_c   1.000
_cell.angle_alpha   90.00
_cell.angle_beta   90.00
_cell.angle_gamma   90.00
#
_symmetry.space_group_name_H-M   'P 1'
#
loop_
_entity.id
_entity.type
_entity.pdbx_description
1 polymer ?
#
loop_
_entity_poly.entity_id
_entity_poly.type
_entity_poly.pdbx_seq_one_letter_code
_entity_poly.pdbx_strand_id
1 'polypeptide(L)'
;MKKILSILAVAILCAGAVSCDKNAVPDGADVVSVRAAVSPDPGSIPAAGSTFEAVVVVNQGMYLNVPWTVSVDGTPAWVSVSKTKVKTHFTGTYGGDDVDLEQEGISCTVSANLTGKKRTAVLRFTTEYGTSDVYTLTQSAK
;
A
#
# COMPACT_ATOMS: atom_id res chain seq x y z
N MET A 1 0.65 24.93 -18.75
CA MET A 1 0.79 23.52 -19.13
C MET A 1 1.24 22.74 -17.93
N LYS A 2 0.36 21.92 -17.37
CA LYS A 2 0.72 21.04 -16.25
C LYS A 2 1.55 19.90 -16.82
N LYS A 3 2.83 19.91 -16.55
CA LYS A 3 3.70 18.77 -16.87
C LYS A 3 3.43 17.69 -15.83
N ILE A 4 2.70 16.66 -16.24
CA ILE A 4 2.61 15.44 -15.48
C ILE A 4 3.96 14.75 -15.62
N LEU A 5 4.86 15.02 -14.67
CA LEU A 5 6.05 14.22 -14.53
C LEU A 5 5.62 12.97 -13.76
N SER A 6 5.47 11.88 -14.47
CA SER A 6 5.46 10.54 -13.86
C SER A 6 6.86 10.32 -13.27
N ILE A 7 7.12 10.89 -12.12
CA ILE A 7 8.38 10.64 -11.44
C ILE A 7 8.18 9.35 -10.66
N LEU A 8 8.70 8.39 -11.22
CA LEU A 8 9.43 7.28 -10.61
C LEU A 8 10.47 7.82 -9.60
N ALA A 9 10.02 8.56 -8.60
CA ALA A 9 10.91 9.33 -7.74
C ALA A 9 11.61 8.48 -6.68
N VAL A 10 11.35 7.19 -6.63
CA VAL A 10 12.05 6.29 -5.71
C VAL A 10 12.90 5.25 -6.43
N ALA A 11 12.74 5.12 -7.74
CA ALA A 11 13.51 4.16 -8.54
C ALA A 11 14.83 4.70 -9.09
N ILE A 12 15.15 5.95 -8.87
CA ILE A 12 16.31 6.61 -9.53
C ILE A 12 17.64 6.31 -8.84
N LEU A 13 17.67 5.66 -7.73
CA LEU A 13 18.93 5.27 -7.08
C LEU A 13 19.46 3.90 -7.50
N CYS A 14 18.83 3.25 -8.47
CA CYS A 14 19.39 2.05 -9.09
C CYS A 14 19.63 2.28 -10.57
N ALA A 15 20.47 3.26 -10.91
CA ALA A 15 21.10 3.33 -12.22
C ALA A 15 22.24 2.31 -12.32
N GLY A 16 21.91 1.05 -12.07
CA GLY A 16 22.65 -0.08 -12.55
C GLY A 16 21.71 -0.80 -13.49
N ALA A 17 22.05 -0.87 -14.76
CA ALA A 17 21.34 -1.66 -15.74
C ALA A 17 21.39 -3.14 -15.33
N VAL A 18 20.56 -3.51 -14.38
CA VAL A 18 20.19 -4.89 -14.16
C VAL A 18 18.95 -5.07 -15.01
N SER A 19 19.09 -5.76 -16.12
CA SER A 19 17.98 -6.37 -16.82
C SER A 19 17.23 -7.20 -15.78
N CYS A 20 16.18 -6.64 -15.20
CA CYS A 20 15.30 -7.39 -14.31
C CYS A 20 14.52 -8.36 -15.18
N ASP A 21 15.07 -9.55 -15.36
CA ASP A 21 14.28 -10.70 -15.78
C ASP A 21 13.23 -10.89 -14.66
N LYS A 22 11.97 -10.65 -15.01
CA LYS A 22 10.85 -10.76 -14.07
C LYS A 22 10.68 -12.15 -13.44
N ASN A 23 11.44 -13.09 -13.91
CA ASN A 23 11.41 -14.50 -13.49
C ASN A 23 12.67 -14.93 -12.72
N ALA A 24 13.65 -14.07 -12.57
CA ALA A 24 14.85 -14.39 -11.81
C ALA A 24 14.63 -14.12 -10.32
N VAL A 25 13.89 -14.99 -9.65
CA VAL A 25 14.11 -15.20 -8.22
C VAL A 25 15.45 -15.91 -8.11
N PRO A 26 16.49 -15.34 -7.48
CA PRO A 26 17.74 -16.03 -7.30
C PRO A 26 17.49 -17.38 -6.62
N ASP A 27 17.92 -18.47 -7.23
CA ASP A 27 17.97 -19.78 -6.58
C ASP A 27 18.71 -19.63 -5.25
N GLY A 28 18.04 -19.87 -4.13
CA GLY A 28 18.59 -19.72 -2.80
C GLY A 28 18.22 -18.41 -2.09
N ALA A 29 17.32 -17.60 -2.60
CA ALA A 29 16.68 -16.54 -1.84
C ALA A 29 15.72 -17.16 -0.82
N ASP A 30 16.27 -17.72 0.23
CA ASP A 30 15.52 -18.17 1.39
C ASP A 30 14.72 -16.99 1.93
N VAL A 31 13.40 -17.14 1.87
CA VAL A 31 12.41 -16.26 2.49
C VAL A 31 12.70 -14.76 2.28
N VAL A 32 12.54 -14.31 1.06
CA VAL A 32 12.59 -12.88 0.77
C VAL A 32 11.47 -12.21 1.53
N SER A 33 11.83 -11.47 2.58
CA SER A 33 10.84 -10.77 3.41
C SER A 33 10.07 -9.76 2.56
N VAL A 34 8.74 -9.89 2.55
CA VAL A 34 7.85 -8.89 1.98
C VAL A 34 7.51 -7.88 3.05
N ARG A 35 7.49 -6.61 2.67
CA ARG A 35 7.05 -5.53 3.55
C ARG A 35 6.09 -4.62 2.79
N ALA A 36 4.91 -4.46 3.34
CA ALA A 36 3.92 -3.51 2.87
C ALA A 36 3.89 -2.29 3.80
N ALA A 37 4.09 -1.12 3.24
CA ALA A 37 3.95 0.15 3.95
C ALA A 37 2.67 0.85 3.49
N VAL A 38 1.80 1.17 4.43
CA VAL A 38 0.53 1.88 4.22
C VAL A 38 0.67 3.31 4.75
N SER A 39 0.45 4.31 3.92
CA SER A 39 0.63 5.72 4.30
C SER A 39 -0.45 6.63 3.67
N PRO A 40 -1.10 7.51 4.45
CA PRO A 40 -0.97 7.60 5.90
C PRO A 40 -1.51 6.37 6.61
N ASP A 41 -0.93 6.05 7.76
CA ASP A 41 -1.48 5.02 8.63
C ASP A 41 -2.84 5.51 9.17
N PRO A 42 -3.95 4.81 8.90
CA PRO A 42 -5.27 5.22 9.37
C PRO A 42 -5.43 5.12 10.90
N GLY A 43 -4.52 4.44 11.58
CA GLY A 43 -4.60 4.23 13.02
C GLY A 43 -5.86 3.46 13.42
N SER A 44 -6.50 3.89 14.52
CA SER A 44 -7.75 3.28 14.96
C SER A 44 -8.94 3.93 14.25
N ILE A 45 -9.68 3.12 13.51
CA ILE A 45 -10.91 3.54 12.84
C ILE A 45 -12.00 3.79 13.88
N PRO A 46 -12.75 4.91 13.80
CA PRO A 46 -13.82 5.18 14.75
C PRO A 46 -14.97 4.17 14.63
N ALA A 47 -15.75 4.01 15.71
CA ALA A 47 -16.90 3.11 15.72
C ALA A 47 -17.95 3.44 14.65
N ALA A 48 -18.08 4.72 14.26
CA ALA A 48 -18.98 5.15 13.19
C ALA A 48 -18.62 4.62 11.82
N GLY A 49 -17.42 4.05 11.67
CA GLY A 49 -16.86 3.67 10.39
C GLY A 49 -16.10 4.81 9.70
N SER A 50 -15.47 4.50 8.61
CA SER A 50 -14.71 5.48 7.80
C SER A 50 -14.44 4.93 6.42
N THR A 51 -14.24 5.84 5.46
CA THR A 51 -13.61 5.53 4.18
C THR A 51 -12.32 6.32 4.11
N PHE A 52 -11.23 5.66 3.76
CA PHE A 52 -9.93 6.30 3.60
C PHE A 52 -9.18 5.77 2.39
N GLU A 53 -8.25 6.57 1.91
CA GLU A 53 -7.28 6.18 0.89
C GLU A 53 -5.87 6.24 1.50
N ALA A 54 -5.04 5.30 1.09
CA ALA A 54 -3.65 5.27 1.52
C ALA A 54 -2.76 4.76 0.38
N VAL A 55 -1.60 5.39 0.21
CA VAL A 55 -0.55 4.87 -0.65
C VAL A 55 -0.02 3.57 -0.06
N VAL A 56 0.22 2.58 -0.90
CA VAL A 56 0.80 1.31 -0.49
C VAL A 56 2.02 1.01 -1.33
N VAL A 57 3.14 0.82 -0.66
CA VAL A 57 4.39 0.39 -1.27
C VAL A 57 4.73 -0.99 -0.74
N VAL A 58 4.88 -1.95 -1.63
CA VAL A 58 5.27 -3.32 -1.27
C VAL A 58 6.67 -3.58 -1.79
N ASN A 59 7.56 -3.91 -0.87
CA ASN A 59 8.95 -4.27 -1.18
C ASN A 59 9.17 -5.75 -0.91
N GLN A 60 10.00 -6.38 -1.72
CA GLN A 60 10.35 -7.80 -1.58
C GLN A 60 11.87 -7.95 -1.62
N GLY A 61 12.49 -8.16 -0.45
CA GLY A 61 13.93 -8.15 -0.31
C GLY A 61 14.54 -6.83 -0.75
N MET A 62 15.41 -6.87 -1.75
CA MET A 62 15.99 -5.66 -2.35
C MET A 62 15.14 -5.03 -3.46
N TYR A 63 14.06 -5.68 -3.88
CA TYR A 63 13.16 -5.15 -4.90
C TYR A 63 12.16 -4.19 -4.29
N LEU A 64 12.17 -2.96 -4.79
CA LEU A 64 11.28 -1.89 -4.32
C LEU A 64 10.04 -1.81 -5.20
N ASN A 65 8.91 -1.54 -4.57
CA ASN A 65 7.64 -1.28 -5.23
C ASN A 65 7.23 -2.37 -6.23
N VAL A 66 7.28 -3.62 -5.80
CA VAL A 66 6.87 -4.76 -6.63
C VAL A 66 5.34 -4.77 -6.84
N PRO A 67 4.84 -5.33 -7.95
CA PRO A 67 3.41 -5.48 -8.18
C PRO A 67 2.74 -6.30 -7.08
N TRP A 68 1.57 -5.86 -6.65
CA TRP A 68 0.82 -6.48 -5.55
C TRP A 68 -0.69 -6.45 -5.79
N THR A 69 -1.38 -7.34 -5.09
CA THR A 69 -2.83 -7.35 -4.95
C THR A 69 -3.21 -7.22 -3.48
N VAL A 70 -4.45 -6.82 -3.20
CA VAL A 70 -4.94 -6.71 -1.83
C VAL A 70 -6.21 -7.53 -1.65
N SER A 71 -6.33 -8.14 -0.48
CA SER A 71 -7.52 -8.85 -0.02
C SER A 71 -7.74 -8.62 1.46
N VAL A 72 -8.95 -8.93 1.96
CA VAL A 72 -9.25 -8.94 3.39
C VAL A 72 -9.36 -10.40 3.82
N ASP A 73 -8.56 -10.79 4.80
CA ASP A 73 -8.59 -12.16 5.32
C ASP A 73 -9.98 -12.48 5.91
N GLY A 74 -10.52 -13.64 5.57
CA GLY A 74 -11.83 -14.07 6.02
C GLY A 74 -13.01 -13.28 5.45
N THR A 75 -12.77 -12.32 4.56
CA THR A 75 -13.81 -11.53 3.87
C THR A 75 -14.94 -11.01 4.76
N PRO A 76 -14.65 -10.34 5.90
CA PRO A 76 -15.70 -9.83 6.78
C PRO A 76 -16.53 -8.75 6.07
N ALA A 77 -17.85 -8.84 6.17
CA ALA A 77 -18.77 -7.95 5.45
C ALA A 77 -18.67 -6.47 5.83
N TRP A 78 -17.98 -6.15 6.91
CA TRP A 78 -17.83 -4.78 7.41
C TRP A 78 -16.60 -4.03 6.90
N VAL A 79 -15.71 -4.70 6.13
CA VAL A 79 -14.55 -4.10 5.47
C VAL A 79 -14.58 -4.40 3.98
N SER A 80 -14.37 -3.39 3.19
CA SER A 80 -14.18 -3.48 1.75
C SER A 80 -12.90 -2.75 1.38
N VAL A 81 -12.05 -3.36 0.57
CA VAL A 81 -10.81 -2.77 0.08
C VAL A 81 -10.68 -2.99 -1.42
N SER A 82 -10.16 -1.98 -2.09
CA SER A 82 -9.81 -2.06 -3.51
C SER A 82 -8.50 -1.35 -3.78
N LYS A 83 -7.74 -1.84 -4.76
CA LYS A 83 -6.55 -1.15 -5.27
C LYS A 83 -6.98 0.07 -6.08
N THR A 84 -6.30 1.19 -5.89
CA THR A 84 -6.58 2.45 -6.57
C THR A 84 -5.30 3.26 -6.81
N LYS A 85 -5.43 4.38 -7.51
CA LYS A 85 -4.38 5.40 -7.60
C LYS A 85 -4.69 6.51 -6.60
N VAL A 86 -3.72 6.82 -5.76
CA VAL A 86 -3.81 7.87 -4.75
C VAL A 86 -2.96 9.04 -5.19
N LYS A 87 -3.55 10.24 -5.21
CA LYS A 87 -2.84 11.48 -5.50
C LYS A 87 -2.28 12.06 -4.21
N THR A 88 -0.98 12.33 -4.21
CA THR A 88 -0.31 13.02 -3.12
C THR A 88 0.28 14.31 -3.63
N HIS A 89 -0.03 15.40 -2.95
CA HIS A 89 0.50 16.73 -3.24
C HIS A 89 1.72 17.00 -2.37
N PHE A 90 2.84 17.34 -2.99
CA PHE A 90 4.08 17.72 -2.31
C PHE A 90 4.38 19.19 -2.60
N THR A 91 4.59 19.98 -1.56
CA THR A 91 4.92 21.41 -1.66
C THR A 91 6.42 21.62 -1.51
N GLY A 92 6.98 22.52 -2.33
CA GLY A 92 8.36 22.98 -2.17
C GLY A 92 9.44 21.93 -2.44
N THR A 93 9.14 20.89 -3.20
CA THR A 93 10.11 19.85 -3.58
C THR A 93 10.86 20.26 -4.85
N TYR A 94 12.18 20.05 -4.88
CA TYR A 94 13.03 20.27 -6.06
C TYR A 94 12.90 21.66 -6.73
N GLY A 95 13.49 22.67 -6.10
CA GLY A 95 13.54 24.03 -6.67
C GLY A 95 12.36 24.91 -6.30
N GLY A 96 11.51 24.46 -5.37
CA GLY A 96 10.39 25.25 -4.83
C GLY A 96 9.07 25.04 -5.56
N ASP A 97 9.01 24.13 -6.53
CA ASP A 97 7.80 23.79 -7.25
C ASP A 97 6.96 22.75 -6.50
N ASP A 98 5.64 22.92 -6.58
CA ASP A 98 4.70 21.92 -6.08
C ASP A 98 4.56 20.77 -7.10
N VAL A 99 4.52 19.54 -6.59
CA VAL A 99 4.44 18.33 -7.41
C VAL A 99 3.28 17.44 -6.95
N ASP A 100 2.43 17.07 -7.89
CA ASP A 100 1.41 16.05 -7.68
C ASP A 100 1.94 14.70 -8.17
N LEU A 101 1.93 13.70 -7.30
CA LEU A 101 2.30 12.32 -7.63
C LEU A 101 1.08 11.41 -7.54
N GLU A 102 0.90 10.55 -8.53
CA GLU A 102 -0.02 9.43 -8.47
C GLU A 102 0.75 8.16 -8.11
N GLN A 103 0.37 7.54 -7.01
CA GLN A 103 0.98 6.33 -6.50
C GLN A 103 -0.06 5.22 -6.37
N GLU A 104 0.39 3.98 -6.45
CA GLU A 104 -0.48 2.85 -6.14
C GLU A 104 -0.87 2.86 -4.67
N GLY A 105 -2.12 2.53 -4.40
CA GLY A 105 -2.65 2.52 -3.06
C GLY A 105 -3.95 1.76 -2.96
N ILE A 106 -4.63 1.96 -1.85
CA ILE A 106 -5.92 1.36 -1.55
C ILE A 106 -6.97 2.43 -1.26
N SER A 107 -8.20 2.12 -1.61
CA SER A 107 -9.39 2.72 -1.04
C SER A 107 -10.06 1.68 -0.15
N CYS A 108 -10.25 2.01 1.11
CA CYS A 108 -10.80 1.10 2.12
C CYS A 108 -12.02 1.72 2.78
N THR A 109 -13.11 0.98 2.82
CA THR A 109 -14.35 1.36 3.50
C THR A 109 -14.61 0.42 4.67
N VAL A 110 -14.78 1.01 5.84
CA VAL A 110 -15.08 0.30 7.10
C VAL A 110 -16.44 0.77 7.59
N SER A 111 -17.42 -0.14 7.68
CA SER A 111 -18.76 0.19 8.13
C SER A 111 -18.83 0.36 9.64
N ALA A 112 -19.95 0.95 10.13
CA ALA A 112 -20.14 1.20 11.55
C ALA A 112 -20.04 -0.08 12.39
N ASN A 113 -19.39 0.04 13.55
CA ASN A 113 -19.30 -1.02 14.55
C ASN A 113 -20.41 -0.88 15.59
N LEU A 114 -21.42 -1.70 15.48
CA LEU A 114 -22.56 -1.72 16.40
C LEU A 114 -22.43 -2.80 17.48
N THR A 115 -21.32 -3.52 17.53
CA THR A 115 -21.16 -4.67 18.41
C THR A 115 -20.82 -4.32 19.87
N GLY A 116 -20.47 -3.06 20.15
CA GLY A 116 -19.98 -2.63 21.46
C GLY A 116 -18.60 -3.18 21.84
N LYS A 117 -17.92 -3.85 20.91
CA LYS A 117 -16.57 -4.42 21.12
C LYS A 117 -15.63 -3.95 20.01
N LYS A 118 -14.38 -3.70 20.39
CA LYS A 118 -13.30 -3.49 19.43
C LYS A 118 -13.20 -4.68 18.48
N ARG A 119 -12.98 -4.41 17.19
CA ARG A 119 -12.79 -5.45 16.18
C ARG A 119 -11.61 -5.17 15.27
N THR A 120 -11.09 -6.21 14.67
CA THR A 120 -9.93 -6.12 13.78
C THR A 120 -10.22 -6.82 12.45
N ALA A 121 -9.59 -6.34 11.39
CA ALA A 121 -9.53 -7.01 10.10
C ALA A 121 -8.10 -6.97 9.58
N VAL A 122 -7.72 -7.96 8.82
CA VAL A 122 -6.38 -8.10 8.27
C VAL A 122 -6.45 -7.85 6.76
N LEU A 123 -5.77 -6.80 6.30
CA LEU A 123 -5.50 -6.59 4.89
C LEU A 123 -4.24 -7.36 4.51
N ARG A 124 -4.33 -8.18 3.48
CA ARG A 124 -3.21 -8.96 2.96
C ARG A 124 -2.78 -8.40 1.61
N PHE A 125 -1.52 -8.03 1.52
CA PHE A 125 -0.86 -7.59 0.29
C PHE A 125 -0.03 -8.75 -0.25
N THR A 126 -0.38 -9.27 -1.41
CA THR A 126 0.26 -10.43 -2.02
C THR A 126 0.98 -10.00 -3.29
N THR A 127 2.25 -10.36 -3.41
CA THR A 127 3.06 -10.10 -4.61
C THR A 127 2.77 -11.11 -5.71
N GLU A 128 3.21 -10.84 -6.91
CA GLU A 128 3.12 -11.79 -8.05
C GLU A 128 3.87 -13.11 -7.80
N TYR A 129 4.78 -13.13 -6.83
CA TYR A 129 5.54 -14.34 -6.44
C TYR A 129 4.83 -15.17 -5.35
N GLY A 130 3.62 -14.79 -4.96
CA GLY A 130 2.83 -15.50 -3.94
C GLY A 130 3.24 -15.21 -2.49
N THR A 131 4.24 -14.36 -2.27
CA THR A 131 4.62 -13.90 -0.94
C THR A 131 3.71 -12.75 -0.49
N SER A 132 3.49 -12.61 0.81
CA SER A 132 2.59 -11.58 1.31
C SER A 132 3.04 -10.96 2.62
N ASP A 133 2.58 -9.74 2.86
CA ASP A 133 2.62 -9.06 4.16
C ASP A 133 1.21 -8.60 4.54
N VAL A 134 1.00 -8.32 5.81
CA VAL A 134 -0.32 -7.99 6.33
C VAL A 134 -0.31 -6.66 7.09
N TYR A 135 -1.43 -5.96 6.97
CA TYR A 135 -1.73 -4.76 7.76
C TYR A 135 -3.02 -4.99 8.56
N THR A 136 -2.96 -4.77 9.86
CA THR A 136 -4.10 -4.99 10.74
C THR A 136 -4.87 -3.68 10.95
N LEU A 137 -6.09 -3.63 10.43
CA LEU A 137 -7.06 -2.60 10.74
C LEU A 137 -7.67 -2.85 12.10
N THR A 138 -7.77 -1.80 12.89
CA THR A 138 -8.45 -1.83 14.18
C THR A 138 -9.61 -0.84 14.17
N GLN A 139 -10.79 -1.28 14.61
CA GLN A 139 -11.95 -0.39 14.78
C GLN A 139 -12.39 -0.35 16.23
N SER A 140 -12.60 0.85 16.72
CA SER A 140 -13.06 1.09 18.10
C SER A 140 -14.43 0.50 18.36
N ALA A 141 -14.68 0.16 19.63
CA ALA A 141 -16.03 -0.08 20.12
C ALA A 141 -16.85 1.22 20.12
N LYS A 142 -18.18 1.08 20.04
CA LYS A 142 -19.11 2.18 20.25
C LYS A 142 -19.19 2.51 21.74
#